data_659ce30ca341b5abebf8cbd0e8c35759
#
_entry.id   659ce30ca341b5abebf8cbd0e8c35759
#
_cell.length_a   1.000
_cell.length_b   1.000
_cell.length_c   1.000
_cell.angle_alpha   90.00
_cell.angle_beta   90.00
_cell.angle_gamma   90.00
#
_symmetry.space_group_name_H-M   'P 1'
#
loop_
_entity.id
_entity.type
_entity.pdbx_description
1 polymer ?
#
loop_
_entity_poly.entity_id
_entity_poly.type
_entity_poly.pdbx_seq_one_letter_code
_entity_poly.pdbx_strand_id
1 'polypeptide(L)'
;LHVRKEVPGLIADRLLEALGREALHLVHAGVATTGEIDDAIRFGAGLRWSFMGTFLTYTLAGGDAGMRHFMSQFGPALQLPWTYLPAPELTDKLIDDVVDGTSEQLGERSISALERYRDDCLLAVLEAVRTTKEKHGMSFSE
;
A
#
# COMPACT_ATOMS: atom_id res chain seq x y z
N LEU A 1 12.36 12.70 -2.80
CA LEU A 1 12.91 12.18 -1.53
C LEU A 1 14.43 12.30 -1.55
N HIS A 2 15.00 12.98 -0.56
CA HIS A 2 16.43 12.99 -0.34
C HIS A 2 16.83 11.75 0.47
N VAL A 3 17.61 10.86 -0.14
CA VAL A 3 18.10 9.65 0.50
C VAL A 3 19.43 9.97 1.20
N ARG A 4 19.47 9.82 2.52
CA ARG A 4 20.64 10.16 3.35
C ARG A 4 21.79 9.17 3.21
N LYS A 5 21.52 7.97 2.73
CA LYS A 5 22.50 6.91 2.50
C LYS A 5 22.09 6.13 1.27
N GLU A 6 23.02 5.84 0.40
CA GLU A 6 22.80 4.99 -0.76
C GLU A 6 22.45 3.56 -0.30
N VAL A 7 21.37 3.03 -0.87
CA VAL A 7 20.88 1.68 -0.61
C VAL A 7 20.40 1.05 -1.93
N PRO A 8 20.47 -0.28 -2.08
CA PRO A 8 19.88 -0.94 -3.23
C PRO A 8 18.37 -0.70 -3.27
N GLY A 9 17.87 -0.23 -4.42
CA GLY A 9 16.48 0.16 -4.62
C GLY A 9 16.12 1.50 -3.97
N LEU A 10 15.14 2.20 -4.53
CA LEU A 10 14.59 3.41 -3.94
C LEU A 10 13.70 3.06 -2.74
N ILE A 11 13.54 4.00 -1.80
CA ILE A 11 12.69 3.78 -0.61
C ILE A 11 11.27 3.38 -1.00
N ALA A 12 10.69 4.09 -1.98
CA ALA A 12 9.33 3.81 -2.45
C ALA A 12 9.23 2.42 -3.09
N ASP A 13 10.20 2.04 -3.93
CA ASP A 13 10.24 0.74 -4.60
C ASP A 13 10.37 -0.41 -3.60
N ARG A 14 11.18 -0.25 -2.56
CA ARG A 14 11.33 -1.26 -1.51
C ARG A 14 10.05 -1.49 -0.71
N LEU A 15 9.30 -0.43 -0.43
CA LEU A 15 8.01 -0.54 0.26
C LEU A 15 6.96 -1.19 -0.64
N LEU A 16 6.93 -0.81 -1.92
CA LEU A 16 6.04 -1.39 -2.91
C LEU A 16 6.35 -2.89 -3.13
N GLU A 17 7.63 -3.24 -3.23
CA GLU A 17 8.07 -4.62 -3.38
C GLU A 17 7.68 -5.50 -2.17
N ALA A 18 7.80 -4.99 -0.95
CA ALA A 18 7.38 -5.72 0.25
C ALA A 18 5.88 -6.04 0.22
N LEU A 19 5.06 -5.07 -0.21
CA LEU A 19 3.62 -5.24 -0.37
C LEU A 19 3.28 -6.25 -1.46
N GLY A 20 3.96 -6.17 -2.62
CA GLY A 20 3.77 -7.09 -3.73
C GLY A 20 4.12 -8.54 -3.38
N ARG A 21 5.20 -8.76 -2.62
CA ARG A 21 5.58 -10.10 -2.15
C ARG A 21 4.50 -10.71 -1.27
N GLU A 22 3.98 -9.95 -0.32
CA GLU A 22 2.91 -10.43 0.56
C GLU A 22 1.64 -10.73 -0.23
N ALA A 23 1.25 -9.86 -1.16
CA ALA A 23 0.11 -10.07 -2.03
C ALA A 23 0.22 -11.40 -2.83
N LEU A 24 1.38 -11.68 -3.42
CA LEU A 24 1.64 -12.91 -4.14
C LEU A 24 1.56 -14.16 -3.25
N HIS A 25 2.04 -14.09 -2.00
CA HIS A 25 1.89 -15.19 -1.06
C HIS A 25 0.43 -15.46 -0.70
N LEU A 26 -0.38 -14.43 -0.52
CA LEU A 26 -1.82 -14.55 -0.23
C LEU A 26 -2.58 -15.22 -1.39
N VAL A 27 -2.27 -14.85 -2.64
CA VAL A 27 -2.85 -15.49 -3.83
C VAL A 27 -2.38 -16.95 -3.93
N HIS A 28 -1.07 -17.19 -3.80
CA HIS A 28 -0.49 -18.54 -3.88
C HIS A 28 -1.09 -19.50 -2.85
N ALA A 29 -1.32 -19.01 -1.65
CA ALA A 29 -1.92 -19.78 -0.56
C ALA A 29 -3.46 -19.92 -0.68
N GLY A 30 -4.09 -19.29 -1.67
CA GLY A 30 -5.55 -19.29 -1.85
C GLY A 30 -6.31 -18.59 -0.72
N VAL A 31 -5.66 -17.64 -0.03
CA VAL A 31 -6.26 -16.90 1.09
C VAL A 31 -7.21 -15.82 0.58
N ALA A 32 -6.83 -15.15 -0.51
CA ALA A 32 -7.62 -14.08 -1.11
C ALA A 32 -7.39 -14.02 -2.63
N THR A 33 -8.37 -13.50 -3.34
CA THR A 33 -8.25 -13.13 -4.77
C THR A 33 -7.49 -11.82 -4.92
N THR A 34 -7.01 -11.53 -6.13
CA THR A 34 -6.37 -10.25 -6.44
C THR A 34 -7.28 -9.07 -6.13
N GLY A 35 -8.58 -9.19 -6.46
CA GLY A 35 -9.57 -8.14 -6.18
C GLY A 35 -9.75 -7.87 -4.69
N GLU A 36 -9.84 -8.91 -3.86
CA GLU A 36 -9.95 -8.76 -2.41
C GLU A 36 -8.69 -8.14 -1.79
N ILE A 37 -7.51 -8.46 -2.31
CA ILE A 37 -6.24 -7.85 -1.88
C ILE A 37 -6.21 -6.37 -2.26
N ASP A 38 -6.58 -6.03 -3.49
CA ASP A 38 -6.66 -4.63 -3.94
C ASP A 38 -7.66 -3.83 -3.10
N ASP A 39 -8.81 -4.41 -2.77
CA ASP A 39 -9.82 -3.76 -1.92
C ASP A 39 -9.32 -3.59 -0.48
N ALA A 40 -8.62 -4.56 0.08
CA ALA A 40 -8.00 -4.43 1.40
C ALA A 40 -6.99 -3.27 1.47
N ILE A 41 -6.24 -3.03 0.40
CA ILE A 41 -5.33 -1.88 0.28
C ILE A 41 -6.13 -0.59 0.08
N ARG A 42 -7.02 -0.52 -0.90
CA ARG A 42 -7.76 0.70 -1.28
C ARG A 42 -8.61 1.25 -0.15
N PHE A 43 -9.37 0.38 0.51
CA PHE A 43 -10.30 0.77 1.58
C PHE A 43 -9.71 0.67 2.99
N GLY A 44 -8.55 0.01 3.11
CA GLY A 44 -7.79 -0.10 4.36
C GLY A 44 -6.67 0.93 4.47
N ALA A 45 -5.45 0.47 4.39
CA ALA A 45 -4.25 1.29 4.58
C ALA A 45 -4.09 2.40 3.54
N GLY A 46 -4.38 2.11 2.27
CA GLY A 46 -4.18 3.01 1.14
C GLY A 46 -5.01 4.30 1.24
N LEU A 47 -6.18 4.24 1.87
CA LEU A 47 -7.01 5.43 2.07
C LEU A 47 -6.30 6.52 2.86
N ARG A 48 -5.41 6.14 3.78
CA ARG A 48 -4.61 7.05 4.60
C ARG A 48 -3.31 7.47 3.94
N TRP A 49 -2.74 6.62 3.08
CA TRP A 49 -1.40 6.83 2.53
C TRP A 49 -1.28 8.02 1.57
N SER A 50 -2.40 8.52 1.05
CA SER A 50 -2.42 9.73 0.23
C SER A 50 -2.09 11.02 1.00
N PHE A 51 -2.26 11.03 2.34
CA PHE A 51 -2.03 12.21 3.18
C PHE A 51 -1.22 11.92 4.46
N MET A 52 -1.06 10.65 4.84
CA MET A 52 -0.41 10.22 6.06
C MET A 52 0.32 8.90 5.85
N GLY A 53 1.62 8.87 6.05
CA GLY A 53 2.42 7.66 5.93
C GLY A 53 2.25 6.72 7.11
N THR A 54 2.92 5.57 7.06
CA THR A 54 2.81 4.48 8.04
C THR A 54 3.17 4.94 9.46
N PHE A 55 4.27 5.64 9.65
CA PHE A 55 4.71 6.03 10.99
C PHE A 55 3.77 7.04 11.65
N LEU A 56 3.24 7.99 10.90
CA LEU A 56 2.30 8.96 11.43
C LEU A 56 0.96 8.30 11.78
N THR A 57 0.51 7.34 10.97
CA THR A 57 -0.68 6.51 11.26
C THR A 57 -0.49 5.74 12.58
N TYR A 58 0.67 5.13 12.78
CA TYR A 58 0.97 4.38 14.01
C TYR A 58 1.11 5.30 15.23
N THR A 59 1.62 6.51 15.06
CA THR A 59 1.66 7.51 16.12
C THR A 59 0.24 7.84 16.61
N LEU A 60 -0.70 8.05 15.71
CA LEU A 60 -2.10 8.27 16.06
C LEU A 60 -2.73 7.06 16.75
N ALA A 61 -2.42 5.86 16.30
CA ALA A 61 -2.91 4.62 16.93
C ALA A 61 -2.38 4.43 18.35
N GLY A 62 -1.26 5.05 18.71
CA GLY A 62 -0.74 5.09 20.07
C GLY A 62 -1.43 6.08 21.00
N GLY A 63 -2.42 6.85 20.51
CA GLY A 63 -3.12 7.88 21.26
C GLY A 63 -2.19 9.00 21.76
N ASP A 64 -2.50 9.60 22.89
CA ASP A 64 -1.72 10.71 23.47
C ASP A 64 -0.26 10.33 23.82
N ALA A 65 0.00 9.04 24.09
CA ALA A 65 1.35 8.53 24.33
C ALA A 65 2.15 8.24 23.04
N GLY A 66 1.51 8.35 21.87
CA GLY A 66 2.14 8.35 20.53
C GLY A 66 2.87 7.07 20.15
N MET A 67 3.86 7.23 19.29
CA MET A 67 4.61 6.10 18.69
C MET A 67 5.28 5.19 19.74
N ARG A 68 5.78 5.73 20.84
CA ARG A 68 6.44 4.90 21.88
C ARG A 68 5.44 3.90 22.48
N HIS A 69 4.22 4.34 22.75
CA HIS A 69 3.16 3.47 23.25
C HIS A 69 2.76 2.42 22.21
N PHE A 70 2.56 2.85 20.98
CA PHE A 70 2.27 1.93 19.87
C PHE A 70 3.34 0.83 19.77
N MET A 71 4.63 1.20 19.76
CA MET A 71 5.72 0.24 19.65
C MET A 71 5.82 -0.71 20.85
N SER A 72 5.53 -0.25 22.06
CA SER A 72 5.53 -1.12 23.25
C SER A 72 4.36 -2.11 23.22
N GLN A 73 3.21 -1.72 22.72
CA GLN A 73 2.00 -2.53 22.68
C GLN A 73 1.98 -3.50 21.49
N PHE A 74 2.33 -3.02 20.30
CA PHE A 74 2.25 -3.78 19.05
C PHE A 74 3.59 -4.28 18.53
N GLY A 75 4.71 -3.76 19.02
CA GLY A 75 6.05 -4.24 18.64
C GLY A 75 6.24 -5.75 18.76
N PRO A 76 5.74 -6.41 19.80
CA PRO A 76 5.80 -7.88 19.92
C PRO A 76 5.13 -8.63 18.76
N ALA A 77 4.16 -8.01 18.08
CA ALA A 77 3.50 -8.60 16.92
C ALA A 77 4.45 -8.82 15.72
N LEU A 78 5.58 -8.09 15.67
CA LEU A 78 6.62 -8.30 14.66
C LEU A 78 7.29 -9.68 14.73
N GLN A 79 7.14 -10.37 15.85
CA GLN A 79 7.63 -11.74 16.03
C GLN A 79 6.62 -12.80 15.57
N LEU A 80 5.40 -12.39 15.24
CA LEU A 80 4.35 -13.28 14.74
C LEU A 80 4.54 -13.55 13.24
N PRO A 81 4.20 -14.75 12.76
CA PRO A 81 4.34 -15.12 11.36
C PRO A 81 3.18 -14.54 10.50
N TRP A 82 2.99 -13.23 10.55
CA TRP A 82 1.89 -12.56 9.80
C TRP A 82 2.26 -12.18 8.38
N THR A 83 3.56 -12.17 8.05
CA THR A 83 4.05 -11.84 6.72
C THR A 83 5.11 -12.83 6.25
N TYR A 84 5.26 -12.97 4.92
CA TYR A 84 6.27 -13.77 4.29
C TYR A 84 7.35 -12.86 3.66
N LEU A 85 8.55 -12.85 4.26
CA LEU A 85 9.67 -12.03 3.77
C LEU A 85 10.37 -12.59 2.51
N PRO A 86 10.55 -13.92 2.33
CA PRO A 86 11.13 -14.47 1.12
C PRO A 86 10.27 -14.18 -0.10
N ALA A 87 10.90 -13.96 -1.25
CA ALA A 87 10.18 -13.86 -2.51
C ALA A 87 9.45 -15.20 -2.80
N PRO A 88 8.16 -15.17 -3.22
CA PRO A 88 7.47 -16.36 -3.65
C PRO A 88 8.10 -16.90 -4.94
N GLU A 89 8.06 -18.21 -5.14
CA GLU A 89 8.43 -18.81 -6.41
C GLU A 89 7.33 -18.48 -7.46
N LEU A 90 7.73 -17.87 -8.56
CA LEU A 90 6.82 -17.56 -9.67
C LEU A 90 6.60 -18.79 -10.53
N THR A 91 5.77 -19.71 -10.03
CA THR A 91 5.32 -20.86 -10.81
C THR A 91 4.35 -20.43 -11.90
N ASP A 92 4.24 -21.20 -12.98
CA ASP A 92 3.26 -20.94 -14.05
C ASP A 92 1.85 -20.82 -13.47
N LYS A 93 1.48 -21.69 -12.52
CA LYS A 93 0.20 -21.62 -11.84
C LYS A 93 -0.03 -20.29 -11.12
N LEU A 94 0.95 -19.78 -10.37
CA LEU A 94 0.81 -18.49 -9.67
C LEU A 94 0.68 -17.35 -10.67
N ILE A 95 1.43 -17.39 -11.77
CA ILE A 95 1.34 -16.38 -12.83
C ILE A 95 -0.08 -16.40 -13.43
N ASP A 96 -0.59 -17.57 -13.77
CA ASP A 96 -1.94 -17.74 -14.33
C ASP A 96 -3.01 -17.25 -13.35
N ASP A 97 -2.95 -17.63 -12.09
CA ASP A 97 -3.88 -17.20 -11.05
C ASP A 97 -3.93 -15.65 -10.93
N VAL A 98 -2.77 -14.99 -11.00
CA VAL A 98 -2.69 -13.51 -10.95
C VAL A 98 -3.22 -12.87 -12.23
N VAL A 99 -2.89 -13.43 -13.40
CA VAL A 99 -3.35 -12.93 -14.70
C VAL A 99 -4.87 -13.05 -14.80
N ASP A 100 -5.43 -14.19 -14.44
CA ASP A 100 -6.87 -14.43 -14.49
C ASP A 100 -7.61 -13.50 -13.54
N GLY A 101 -7.15 -13.39 -12.28
CA GLY A 101 -7.77 -12.50 -11.29
C GLY A 101 -7.71 -11.02 -11.70
N THR A 102 -6.60 -10.55 -12.27
CA THR A 102 -6.50 -9.18 -12.76
C THR A 102 -7.33 -8.93 -14.02
N SER A 103 -7.49 -9.94 -14.87
CA SER A 103 -8.37 -9.89 -16.05
C SER A 103 -9.84 -9.76 -15.64
N GLU A 104 -10.28 -10.49 -14.60
CA GLU A 104 -11.61 -10.35 -14.03
C GLU A 104 -11.86 -8.94 -13.49
N GLN A 105 -10.91 -8.35 -12.76
CA GLN A 105 -11.00 -6.98 -12.26
C GLN A 105 -11.10 -5.95 -13.40
N LEU A 106 -10.31 -6.14 -14.46
CA LEU A 106 -10.29 -5.25 -15.62
C LEU A 106 -11.63 -5.31 -16.37
N GLY A 107 -12.22 -6.50 -16.49
CA GLY A 107 -13.42 -6.75 -17.27
C GLY A 107 -13.23 -6.36 -18.74
N GLU A 108 -14.19 -5.64 -19.31
CA GLU A 108 -14.15 -5.17 -20.71
C GLU A 108 -13.35 -3.88 -20.92
N ARG A 109 -12.75 -3.30 -19.87
CA ARG A 109 -12.02 -2.04 -19.98
C ARG A 109 -10.69 -2.24 -20.68
N SER A 110 -10.30 -1.29 -21.53
CA SER A 110 -8.96 -1.25 -22.08
C SER A 110 -7.95 -0.69 -21.06
N ILE A 111 -6.68 -1.02 -21.21
CA ILE A 111 -5.60 -0.44 -20.39
C ILE A 111 -5.62 1.08 -20.47
N SER A 112 -5.83 1.67 -21.65
CA SER A 112 -5.91 3.13 -21.81
C SER A 112 -7.11 3.76 -21.10
N ALA A 113 -8.22 3.03 -20.94
CA ALA A 113 -9.34 3.49 -20.13
C ALA A 113 -9.01 3.46 -18.64
N LEU A 114 -8.29 2.42 -18.19
CA LEU A 114 -7.83 2.31 -16.80
C LEU A 114 -6.78 3.38 -16.45
N GLU A 115 -5.89 3.71 -17.39
CA GLU A 115 -4.91 4.79 -17.22
C GLU A 115 -5.61 6.15 -17.03
N ARG A 116 -6.57 6.51 -17.88
CA ARG A 116 -7.34 7.74 -17.71
C ARG A 116 -8.09 7.79 -16.39
N TYR A 117 -8.74 6.68 -16.01
CA TYR A 117 -9.43 6.58 -14.73
C TYR A 117 -8.48 6.80 -13.55
N ARG A 118 -7.29 6.17 -13.57
CA ARG A 118 -6.24 6.38 -12.57
C ARG A 118 -5.84 7.86 -12.48
N ASP A 119 -5.57 8.49 -13.61
CA ASP A 119 -5.09 9.87 -13.64
C ASP A 119 -6.14 10.84 -13.09
N ASP A 120 -7.40 10.66 -13.46
CA ASP A 120 -8.51 11.46 -12.92
C ASP A 120 -8.67 11.26 -11.40
N CYS A 121 -8.57 10.04 -10.90
CA CYS A 121 -8.62 9.75 -9.47
C CYS A 121 -7.43 10.37 -8.70
N LEU A 122 -6.22 10.28 -9.24
CA LEU A 122 -5.03 10.87 -8.63
C LEU A 122 -5.14 12.40 -8.52
N LEU A 123 -5.61 13.06 -9.58
CA LEU A 123 -5.83 14.51 -9.56
C LEU A 123 -6.89 14.90 -8.55
N ALA A 124 -7.99 14.16 -8.47
CA ALA A 124 -9.05 14.42 -7.50
C ALA A 124 -8.57 14.25 -6.05
N VAL A 125 -7.80 13.19 -5.76
CA VAL A 125 -7.22 12.95 -4.42
C VAL A 125 -6.24 14.05 -4.06
N LEU A 126 -5.33 14.42 -4.96
CA LEU A 126 -4.35 15.49 -4.72
C LEU A 126 -5.04 16.82 -4.42
N GLU A 127 -6.07 17.17 -5.17
CA GLU A 127 -6.83 18.40 -4.96
C GLU A 127 -7.58 18.39 -3.62
N ALA A 128 -8.23 17.27 -3.29
CA ALA A 128 -8.91 17.12 -1.99
C ALA A 128 -7.95 17.24 -0.81
N VAL A 129 -6.77 16.61 -0.90
CA VAL A 129 -5.74 16.71 0.14
C VAL A 129 -5.20 18.13 0.25
N ARG A 130 -4.90 18.77 -0.89
CA ARG A 130 -4.42 20.17 -0.94
C ARG A 130 -5.40 21.12 -0.25
N THR A 131 -6.66 21.09 -0.65
CA THR A 131 -7.73 21.94 -0.11
C THR A 131 -7.91 21.72 1.40
N THR A 132 -7.83 20.47 1.85
CA THR A 132 -7.97 20.13 3.27
C THR A 132 -6.78 20.63 4.07
N LYS A 133 -5.55 20.49 3.59
CA LYS A 133 -4.35 21.01 4.26
C LYS A 133 -4.38 22.52 4.38
N GLU A 134 -4.73 23.24 3.32
CA GLU A 134 -4.88 24.71 3.36
C GLU A 134 -5.88 25.14 4.42
N LYS A 135 -7.04 24.47 4.51
CA LYS A 135 -8.06 24.74 5.54
C LYS A 135 -7.54 24.59 6.97
N HIS A 136 -6.59 23.68 7.20
CA HIS A 136 -5.99 23.42 8.51
C HIS A 136 -4.63 24.12 8.71
N GLY A 137 -4.22 25.01 7.81
CA GLY A 137 -2.94 25.73 7.91
C GLY A 137 -1.71 24.84 7.78
N MET A 138 -1.85 23.67 7.14
CA MET A 138 -0.77 22.73 6.88
C MET A 138 -0.20 22.99 5.48
N SER A 139 1.10 23.25 5.36
CA SER A 139 1.75 23.35 4.05
C SER A 139 1.97 21.97 3.42
N PHE A 140 1.93 21.90 2.08
CA PHE A 140 2.61 20.82 1.37
C PHE A 140 4.10 21.05 1.60
N SER A 141 4.80 20.10 2.22
CA SER A 141 6.25 20.08 2.16
C SER A 141 6.65 19.83 0.69
N GLU A 142 7.33 20.80 0.11
CA GLU A 142 7.98 20.69 -1.21
C GLU A 142 8.93 19.49 -1.28
#